data_9123daa2492d24a0f4a1739141cb177b
#
_entry.id   9123daa2492d24a0f4a1739141cb177b
#
_cell.length_a   1.000
_cell.length_b   1.000
_cell.length_c   1.000
_cell.angle_alpha   90.00
_cell.angle_beta   90.00
_cell.angle_gamma   90.00
#
_symmetry.space_group_name_H-M   'P 1'
#
loop_
_entity.id
_entity.type
_entity.pdbx_description
1 polymer ?
#
loop_
_entity_poly.entity_id
_entity_poly.type
_entity_poly.pdbx_seq_one_letter_code
_entity_poly.pdbx_strand_id
1 'polypeptide(L)'
;MYNDENREFDPVGGDLPPQPQQDRTDLPEEEPDEIVSWYTPRQEEPEEVVNYFVQQRPMPRNVWKQAAKTQRKRRRLWTWLGIGGIALVVVVIVVAVLLSSTASSVPSLPGSDDGDSASSMVDIFRKKETTIPRISGEEGVKLSCQDPSGQELTIQQVYAKVNPSVVAVVAEQSDGSAAVGTGVIMTESGYIITNAHVISGGKSCWVALDTGVTYDARLVGYDEDEDLAVLRAIADNPLPAAEFGNSDLLAVGDPVYAIGNPLGVELRGTLTNGIVSAINREVEMQGRTMTMIQTNAALNNGNSGGPLINSYGQVIGINTMKMSNSSLSEEEATVEGLGFALPISSVSFVVNDLIAHGEFLGTPTIGITVRTIEKSGGGTQVEVYTVDDTLGAAEAGVQPGDIILEADGQPVSVTSDLLTVRRSHSVGDTIRLTIQRDGQSLTVDVVLYASK
;
A
#
# COMPACT_ATOMS: atom_id res chain seq x y z
N MET A 1 -34.09 -56.47 2.27
CA MET A 1 -35.28 -56.81 3.09
C MET A 1 -35.93 -55.51 3.49
N TYR A 2 -37.14 -55.31 2.93
CA TYR A 2 -38.27 -54.45 3.42
C TYR A 2 -38.02 -52.95 3.51
N ASN A 3 -38.93 -52.09 3.13
CA ASN A 3 -40.11 -52.10 2.21
C ASN A 3 -40.42 -50.63 1.90
N ASP A 4 -40.94 -50.39 0.73
CA ASP A 4 -41.68 -49.23 0.28
C ASP A 4 -42.86 -48.88 1.21
N GLU A 5 -43.15 -47.60 1.40
CA GLU A 5 -44.53 -47.11 1.51
C GLU A 5 -44.67 -45.71 0.93
N ASN A 6 -45.29 -45.65 -0.22
CA ASN A 6 -45.96 -44.51 -0.83
C ASN A 6 -46.99 -43.91 0.10
N ARG A 7 -47.00 -42.56 0.27
CA ARG A 7 -48.21 -41.83 0.66
C ARG A 7 -48.49 -40.70 -0.32
N GLU A 8 -49.51 -40.97 -1.14
CA GLU A 8 -50.25 -39.95 -1.88
C GLU A 8 -50.84 -38.90 -0.92
N PHE A 9 -50.71 -37.63 -1.25
CA PHE A 9 -51.45 -36.56 -0.62
C PHE A 9 -52.52 -36.04 -1.58
N ASP A 10 -53.78 -36.28 -1.23
CA ASP A 10 -54.98 -35.72 -1.86
C ASP A 10 -55.09 -34.24 -1.59
N PRO A 11 -55.46 -33.40 -2.58
CA PRO A 11 -55.79 -31.98 -2.36
C PRO A 11 -57.23 -31.83 -1.89
N VAL A 12 -57.42 -31.36 -0.65
CA VAL A 12 -58.72 -30.93 -0.13
C VAL A 12 -59.06 -29.58 -0.75
N GLY A 13 -60.13 -29.55 -1.53
CA GLY A 13 -60.78 -28.35 -2.03
C GLY A 13 -61.40 -27.55 -0.90
N GLY A 14 -61.04 -26.26 -0.79
CA GLY A 14 -61.69 -25.27 0.06
C GLY A 14 -62.29 -24.18 -0.83
N ASP A 15 -63.61 -24.10 -0.79
CA ASP A 15 -64.47 -23.12 -1.48
C ASP A 15 -64.12 -21.68 -1.02
N LEU A 16 -63.86 -20.84 -1.99
CA LEU A 16 -63.77 -19.37 -1.78
C LEU A 16 -65.17 -18.78 -1.92
N PRO A 17 -65.55 -17.84 -1.05
CA PRO A 17 -66.83 -17.16 -1.14
C PRO A 17 -66.91 -16.20 -2.34
N PRO A 18 -68.11 -15.99 -2.95
CA PRO A 18 -68.26 -15.21 -4.15
C PRO A 18 -68.01 -13.72 -3.88
N GLN A 19 -67.27 -13.08 -4.77
CA GLN A 19 -67.10 -11.63 -4.81
C GLN A 19 -68.42 -10.94 -5.31
N PRO A 20 -68.79 -9.75 -4.77
CA PRO A 20 -69.93 -9.01 -5.23
C PRO A 20 -69.65 -8.40 -6.60
N GLN A 21 -70.57 -8.57 -7.55
CA GLN A 21 -70.62 -7.84 -8.81
C GLN A 21 -70.89 -6.35 -8.54
N GLN A 22 -69.96 -5.50 -8.93
CA GLN A 22 -70.23 -4.07 -9.07
C GLN A 22 -70.67 -3.73 -10.46
N ASP A 23 -71.84 -3.09 -10.51
CA ASP A 23 -72.49 -2.49 -11.69
C ASP A 23 -71.55 -1.49 -12.37
N ARG A 24 -71.43 -1.66 -13.67
CA ARG A 24 -70.81 -0.66 -14.56
C ARG A 24 -71.90 0.33 -14.97
N THR A 25 -71.83 1.52 -14.38
CA THR A 25 -72.51 2.70 -15.02
C THR A 25 -71.57 3.91 -14.87
N ASP A 26 -71.22 4.43 -16.01
CA ASP A 26 -70.86 5.80 -16.30
C ASP A 26 -69.69 6.42 -15.49
N LEU A 27 -68.48 6.32 -16.02
CA LEU A 27 -67.43 7.28 -15.75
C LEU A 27 -67.18 8.09 -17.06
N PRO A 28 -66.98 9.40 -16.98
CA PRO A 28 -66.68 10.25 -18.13
C PRO A 28 -65.24 9.94 -18.62
N GLU A 29 -65.05 10.06 -19.95
CA GLU A 29 -63.74 9.97 -20.62
C GLU A 29 -62.82 11.05 -20.04
N GLU A 30 -61.79 10.66 -19.27
CA GLU A 30 -60.66 11.50 -18.92
C GLU A 30 -59.72 11.58 -20.10
N GLU A 31 -59.49 12.81 -20.58
CA GLU A 31 -58.42 13.08 -21.51
C GLU A 31 -57.04 12.65 -20.93
N PRO A 32 -56.08 12.17 -21.76
CA PRO A 32 -54.78 11.75 -21.24
C PRO A 32 -54.03 12.93 -20.66
N ASP A 33 -53.69 12.82 -19.37
CA ASP A 33 -52.84 13.77 -18.64
C ASP A 33 -51.58 14.07 -19.45
N GLU A 34 -51.35 15.33 -19.74
CA GLU A 34 -50.07 15.84 -20.25
C GLU A 34 -48.97 15.41 -19.29
N ILE A 35 -47.98 14.64 -19.79
CA ILE A 35 -46.74 14.34 -19.09
C ILE A 35 -46.01 15.67 -18.87
N VAL A 36 -46.21 16.28 -17.71
CA VAL A 36 -45.44 17.44 -17.28
C VAL A 36 -44.01 17.00 -17.06
N SER A 37 -43.17 17.20 -18.04
CA SER A 37 -41.70 17.03 -17.91
C SER A 37 -41.19 18.03 -16.90
N TRP A 38 -40.71 17.51 -15.73
CA TRP A 38 -40.05 18.29 -14.69
C TRP A 38 -38.63 18.75 -15.07
N TYR A 39 -38.23 18.57 -16.32
CA TYR A 39 -36.95 19.04 -16.84
C TYR A 39 -37.13 20.27 -17.69
N THR A 40 -37.07 21.43 -17.07
CA THR A 40 -36.82 22.69 -17.79
C THR A 40 -35.29 22.82 -17.92
N PRO A 41 -34.72 22.79 -19.12
CA PRO A 41 -33.30 23.10 -19.29
C PRO A 41 -33.09 24.55 -18.83
N ARG A 42 -32.30 24.74 -17.77
CA ARG A 42 -31.82 26.07 -17.42
C ARG A 42 -31.04 26.58 -18.60
N GLN A 43 -31.48 27.67 -19.19
CA GLN A 43 -30.67 28.43 -20.15
C GLN A 43 -29.47 28.96 -19.34
N GLU A 44 -28.34 28.32 -19.51
CA GLU A 44 -27.05 28.82 -19.02
C GLU A 44 -26.72 30.04 -19.89
N GLU A 45 -26.69 31.21 -19.25
CA GLU A 45 -25.98 32.36 -19.84
C GLU A 45 -24.51 31.90 -20.02
N PRO A 46 -23.85 32.30 -21.13
CA PRO A 46 -22.49 31.89 -21.39
C PRO A 46 -21.63 32.50 -20.28
N GLU A 47 -21.14 31.64 -19.36
CA GLU A 47 -20.09 32.01 -18.41
C GLU A 47 -18.90 32.52 -19.22
N GLU A 48 -18.46 33.77 -18.94
CA GLU A 48 -17.21 34.29 -19.47
C GLU A 48 -16.10 33.27 -19.12
N VAL A 49 -15.59 32.61 -20.14
CA VAL A 49 -14.45 31.72 -20.04
C VAL A 49 -13.25 32.60 -19.66
N VAL A 50 -13.02 32.73 -18.36
CA VAL A 50 -11.79 33.32 -17.87
C VAL A 50 -10.69 32.34 -18.20
N ASN A 51 -9.97 32.59 -19.28
CA ASN A 51 -8.81 31.83 -19.70
C ASN A 51 -7.70 32.06 -18.65
N TYR A 52 -7.68 31.23 -17.63
CA TYR A 52 -6.48 31.08 -16.81
C TYR A 52 -5.42 30.39 -17.67
N PHE A 53 -4.50 31.15 -18.23
CA PHE A 53 -3.26 30.65 -18.78
C PHE A 53 -2.40 30.11 -17.62
N VAL A 54 -2.72 28.90 -17.14
CA VAL A 54 -1.74 28.10 -16.44
C VAL A 54 -0.69 27.74 -17.48
N GLN A 55 0.57 28.13 -17.25
CA GLN A 55 1.68 27.73 -18.11
C GLN A 55 1.77 26.20 -18.07
N GLN A 56 0.99 25.54 -18.92
CA GLN A 56 1.13 24.09 -19.16
C GLN A 56 2.48 23.90 -19.82
N ARG A 57 3.44 23.35 -19.08
CA ARG A 57 4.63 22.81 -19.72
C ARG A 57 4.16 21.68 -20.65
N PRO A 58 4.41 21.77 -21.96
CA PRO A 58 4.03 20.69 -22.86
C PRO A 58 4.76 19.44 -22.41
N MET A 59 4.00 18.37 -22.16
CA MET A 59 4.58 17.06 -21.82
C MET A 59 5.60 16.68 -22.88
N PRO A 60 6.82 16.26 -22.51
CA PRO A 60 7.83 15.83 -23.47
C PRO A 60 7.29 14.59 -24.20
N ARG A 61 6.89 14.72 -25.44
CA ARG A 61 6.32 13.66 -26.30
C ARG A 61 7.22 12.40 -26.44
N ASN A 62 8.43 12.46 -25.91
CA ASN A 62 9.45 11.43 -26.12
C ASN A 62 9.78 10.58 -24.89
N VAL A 63 9.30 10.91 -23.68
CA VAL A 63 9.68 10.18 -22.44
C VAL A 63 9.28 8.71 -22.54
N TRP A 64 8.08 8.43 -23.02
CA TRP A 64 7.57 7.06 -23.16
C TRP A 64 8.21 6.28 -24.31
N LYS A 65 8.47 6.97 -25.42
CA LYS A 65 9.21 6.33 -26.55
C LYS A 65 10.63 5.98 -26.13
N GLN A 66 11.22 6.77 -25.22
CA GLN A 66 12.55 6.48 -24.69
C GLN A 66 12.52 5.33 -23.68
N ALA A 67 11.56 5.30 -22.73
CA ALA A 67 11.39 4.21 -21.77
C ALA A 67 11.12 2.86 -22.48
N ALA A 68 10.19 2.85 -23.44
CA ALA A 68 9.92 1.66 -24.25
C ALA A 68 11.13 1.24 -25.14
N LYS A 69 11.91 2.20 -25.64
CA LYS A 69 13.14 1.91 -26.41
C LYS A 69 14.24 1.33 -25.53
N THR A 70 14.36 1.81 -24.30
CA THR A 70 15.35 1.33 -23.32
C THR A 70 15.03 -0.09 -22.87
N GLN A 71 13.74 -0.41 -22.60
CA GLN A 71 13.32 -1.78 -22.30
C GLN A 71 13.57 -2.75 -23.46
N ARG A 72 13.26 -2.35 -24.72
CA ARG A 72 13.55 -3.19 -25.90
C ARG A 72 15.06 -3.38 -26.11
N LYS A 73 15.87 -2.35 -25.84
CA LYS A 73 17.34 -2.44 -25.96
C LYS A 73 17.92 -3.34 -24.86
N ARG A 74 17.44 -3.23 -23.61
CA ARG A 74 17.80 -4.13 -22.51
C ARG A 74 17.41 -5.59 -22.82
N ARG A 75 16.18 -5.88 -23.23
CA ARG A 75 15.75 -7.24 -23.60
C ARG A 75 16.64 -7.84 -24.71
N ARG A 76 16.96 -7.08 -25.76
CA ARG A 76 17.87 -7.57 -26.81
C ARG A 76 19.30 -7.77 -26.32
N LEU A 77 19.80 -6.90 -25.44
CA LEU A 77 21.12 -7.05 -24.86
C LEU A 77 21.21 -8.31 -23.98
N TRP A 78 20.20 -8.55 -23.13
CA TRP A 78 20.13 -9.73 -22.27
C TRP A 78 19.99 -11.04 -23.06
N THR A 79 19.20 -11.07 -24.14
CA THR A 79 19.14 -12.26 -25.02
C THR A 79 20.48 -12.53 -25.70
N TRP A 80 21.20 -11.51 -26.15
CA TRP A 80 22.54 -11.71 -26.75
C TRP A 80 23.58 -12.09 -25.70
N LEU A 81 23.53 -11.54 -24.50
CA LEU A 81 24.43 -11.93 -23.39
C LEU A 81 24.14 -13.35 -22.89
N GLY A 82 22.86 -13.76 -22.82
CA GLY A 82 22.50 -15.14 -22.48
C GLY A 82 23.01 -16.14 -23.50
N ILE A 83 22.84 -15.89 -24.80
CA ILE A 83 23.34 -16.76 -25.87
C ILE A 83 24.88 -16.77 -25.89
N GLY A 84 25.50 -15.62 -25.67
CA GLY A 84 26.98 -15.52 -25.59
C GLY A 84 27.53 -16.24 -24.36
N GLY A 85 26.84 -16.16 -23.20
CA GLY A 85 27.21 -16.86 -21.98
C GLY A 85 27.15 -18.38 -22.09
N ILE A 86 26.12 -18.92 -22.72
CA ILE A 86 25.98 -20.37 -22.95
C ILE A 86 27.10 -20.84 -23.91
N ALA A 87 27.41 -20.08 -24.98
CA ALA A 87 28.47 -20.42 -25.89
C ALA A 87 29.85 -20.42 -25.19
N LEU A 88 30.09 -19.45 -24.28
CA LEU A 88 31.34 -19.38 -23.50
C LEU A 88 31.48 -20.57 -22.55
N VAL A 89 30.41 -20.96 -21.85
CA VAL A 89 30.41 -22.12 -20.94
C VAL A 89 30.70 -23.40 -21.72
N VAL A 90 30.08 -23.58 -22.88
CA VAL A 90 30.37 -24.75 -23.74
C VAL A 90 31.86 -24.77 -24.20
N VAL A 91 32.41 -23.64 -24.58
CA VAL A 91 33.83 -23.53 -24.95
C VAL A 91 34.72 -23.85 -23.75
N VAL A 92 34.42 -23.33 -22.57
CA VAL A 92 35.18 -23.61 -21.32
C VAL A 92 35.12 -25.10 -20.98
N ILE A 93 33.97 -25.74 -21.09
CA ILE A 93 33.84 -27.20 -20.85
C ILE A 93 34.65 -27.98 -21.87
N VAL A 94 34.59 -27.64 -23.15
CA VAL A 94 35.35 -28.31 -24.20
C VAL A 94 36.84 -28.12 -23.98
N VAL A 95 37.32 -26.94 -23.64
CA VAL A 95 38.71 -26.66 -23.31
C VAL A 95 39.15 -27.42 -22.05
N ALA A 96 38.34 -27.47 -21.01
CA ALA A 96 38.63 -28.23 -19.79
C ALA A 96 38.73 -29.73 -20.06
N VAL A 97 37.87 -30.29 -20.92
CA VAL A 97 37.93 -31.70 -21.34
C VAL A 97 39.18 -31.99 -22.17
N LEU A 98 39.57 -31.07 -23.06
CA LEU A 98 40.78 -31.19 -23.85
C LEU A 98 42.06 -31.04 -23.01
N LEU A 99 42.07 -30.19 -21.99
CA LEU A 99 43.18 -30.01 -21.05
C LEU A 99 43.32 -31.13 -20.04
N SER A 100 42.23 -31.79 -19.65
CA SER A 100 42.26 -32.94 -18.72
C SER A 100 42.85 -34.21 -19.35
N SER A 101 42.98 -34.26 -20.68
CA SER A 101 43.61 -35.40 -21.40
C SER A 101 45.14 -35.29 -21.47
N THR A 102 45.77 -34.24 -20.95
CA THR A 102 47.24 -34.02 -21.03
C THR A 102 47.87 -33.63 -19.69
N ALA A 103 47.35 -34.12 -18.56
CA ALA A 103 47.92 -33.77 -17.27
C ALA A 103 49.07 -34.71 -16.87
N SER A 104 50.29 -34.22 -17.04
CA SER A 104 51.45 -34.60 -16.21
C SER A 104 52.20 -33.32 -15.83
N SER A 105 52.43 -33.16 -14.50
CA SER A 105 53.34 -32.23 -13.83
C SER A 105 53.03 -30.72 -13.83
N VAL A 106 52.69 -30.22 -12.64
CA VAL A 106 52.60 -28.81 -12.28
C VAL A 106 53.93 -28.32 -11.72
N PRO A 107 54.45 -27.17 -12.15
CA PRO A 107 55.35 -26.32 -11.37
C PRO A 107 54.58 -25.13 -10.80
N SER A 108 54.82 -24.84 -9.52
CA SER A 108 54.36 -23.66 -8.78
C SER A 108 54.99 -22.37 -9.33
N LEU A 109 54.17 -21.34 -9.54
CA LEU A 109 54.56 -19.97 -9.84
C LEU A 109 54.21 -18.99 -8.71
N PRO A 110 55.02 -17.93 -8.53
CA PRO A 110 54.90 -16.99 -7.43
C PRO A 110 53.83 -15.92 -7.67
N GLY A 111 53.38 -15.31 -6.56
CA GLY A 111 52.30 -14.37 -6.52
C GLY A 111 52.39 -13.19 -7.47
N SER A 112 51.22 -12.80 -7.97
CA SER A 112 50.94 -11.48 -8.50
C SER A 112 49.69 -10.91 -7.84
N ASP A 113 49.87 -9.74 -7.25
CA ASP A 113 48.87 -8.78 -6.85
C ASP A 113 47.90 -8.52 -8.04
N ASP A 114 46.64 -8.82 -7.88
CA ASP A 114 45.57 -8.27 -8.71
C ASP A 114 44.36 -8.00 -7.86
N GLY A 115 44.44 -6.91 -7.08
CA GLY A 115 43.29 -6.23 -6.52
C GLY A 115 42.74 -5.27 -7.59
N ASP A 116 41.81 -5.70 -8.45
CA ASP A 116 40.90 -4.73 -9.13
C ASP A 116 39.71 -5.34 -9.90
N SER A 117 39.40 -6.61 -9.72
CA SER A 117 38.25 -7.21 -10.43
C SER A 117 37.02 -7.48 -9.56
N ALA A 118 37.12 -7.24 -8.25
CA ALA A 118 35.98 -7.43 -7.32
C ALA A 118 35.10 -6.19 -7.17
N SER A 119 35.61 -5.01 -7.57
CA SER A 119 34.85 -3.76 -7.40
C SER A 119 33.74 -3.56 -8.44
N SER A 120 33.82 -4.20 -9.62
CA SER A 120 32.81 -4.00 -10.68
C SER A 120 31.53 -4.78 -10.50
N MET A 121 31.52 -5.87 -9.70
CA MET A 121 30.25 -6.59 -9.37
C MET A 121 29.48 -5.97 -8.21
N VAL A 122 30.17 -5.29 -7.31
CA VAL A 122 29.53 -4.63 -6.15
C VAL A 122 28.74 -3.38 -6.57
N ASP A 123 29.15 -2.72 -7.66
CA ASP A 123 28.47 -1.50 -8.16
C ASP A 123 27.13 -1.79 -8.85
N ILE A 124 26.84 -3.03 -9.24
CA ILE A 124 25.55 -3.40 -9.87
C ILE A 124 24.40 -3.44 -8.84
N PHE A 125 24.74 -3.64 -7.55
CA PHE A 125 23.77 -3.71 -6.44
C PHE A 125 23.75 -2.46 -5.57
N ARG A 126 24.49 -1.41 -5.92
CA ARG A 126 24.46 -0.15 -5.20
C ARG A 126 23.08 0.49 -5.38
N LYS A 127 22.31 0.56 -4.28
CA LYS A 127 21.06 1.32 -4.21
C LYS A 127 21.32 2.70 -4.79
N LYS A 128 20.56 3.10 -5.83
CA LYS A 128 20.71 4.43 -6.43
C LYS A 128 20.08 5.45 -5.51
N GLU A 129 20.89 6.20 -4.80
CA GLU A 129 20.44 7.30 -3.96
C GLU A 129 19.64 8.33 -4.79
N THR A 130 18.49 8.76 -4.27
CA THR A 130 17.70 9.81 -4.91
C THR A 130 18.26 11.20 -4.54
N THR A 131 18.36 12.09 -5.54
CA THR A 131 18.79 13.47 -5.37
C THR A 131 17.68 14.48 -5.67
N ILE A 132 16.42 14.03 -5.66
CA ILE A 132 15.25 14.91 -5.78
C ILE A 132 15.37 16.03 -4.74
N PRO A 133 15.18 17.31 -5.12
CA PRO A 133 15.26 18.42 -4.18
C PRO A 133 14.32 18.22 -3.00
N ARG A 134 14.86 18.36 -1.78
CA ARG A 134 14.10 18.15 -0.54
C ARG A 134 13.38 19.41 -0.07
N ILE A 135 12.33 19.18 0.71
CA ILE A 135 11.61 20.20 1.49
C ILE A 135 11.30 19.60 2.86
N SER A 136 11.36 20.44 3.91
CA SER A 136 10.96 19.99 5.25
C SER A 136 9.44 19.81 5.32
N GLY A 137 9.02 18.84 6.10
CA GLY A 137 7.62 18.68 6.44
C GLY A 137 7.11 19.84 7.30
N GLU A 138 5.81 20.06 7.29
CA GLU A 138 5.14 21.08 8.09
C GLU A 138 4.70 20.51 9.42
N GLU A 139 4.89 21.26 10.50
CA GLU A 139 4.44 20.87 11.83
C GLU A 139 2.91 20.66 11.86
N GLY A 140 2.48 19.58 12.51
CA GLY A 140 1.07 19.23 12.65
C GLY A 140 0.47 18.45 11.47
N VAL A 141 1.18 18.31 10.35
CA VAL A 141 0.75 17.44 9.25
C VAL A 141 0.98 15.98 9.64
N LYS A 142 -0.10 15.20 9.71
CA LYS A 142 -0.06 13.78 10.04
C LYS A 142 -1.04 12.99 9.19
N LEU A 143 -0.68 11.77 8.86
CA LEU A 143 -1.60 10.77 8.32
C LEU A 143 -2.45 10.24 9.47
N SER A 144 -3.76 10.41 9.38
CA SER A 144 -4.74 9.87 10.33
C SER A 144 -5.67 8.89 9.64
N CYS A 145 -5.92 7.75 10.29
CA CYS A 145 -6.85 6.74 9.80
C CYS A 145 -8.20 6.89 10.51
N GLN A 146 -9.28 6.64 9.79
CA GLN A 146 -10.65 6.69 10.31
C GLN A 146 -11.31 5.32 10.16
N ASP A 147 -12.13 4.95 11.13
CA ASP A 147 -12.94 3.75 11.02
C ASP A 147 -13.99 3.92 9.92
N PRO A 148 -14.38 2.82 9.24
CA PRO A 148 -15.41 2.88 8.22
C PRO A 148 -16.71 3.44 8.79
N SER A 149 -17.31 4.38 8.09
CA SER A 149 -18.57 4.99 8.52
C SER A 149 -19.51 5.23 7.33
N GLY A 150 -20.83 5.19 7.58
CA GLY A 150 -21.85 5.39 6.56
C GLY A 150 -22.21 4.10 5.81
N GLN A 151 -22.59 4.23 4.55
CA GLN A 151 -22.98 3.11 3.69
C GLN A 151 -21.84 2.73 2.74
N GLU A 152 -21.77 1.45 2.41
CA GLU A 152 -20.87 0.99 1.35
C GLU A 152 -21.23 1.62 0.00
N LEU A 153 -20.21 1.96 -0.74
CA LEU A 153 -20.30 2.60 -2.05
C LEU A 153 -20.27 1.54 -3.16
N THR A 154 -20.96 1.83 -4.25
CA THR A 154 -20.74 1.05 -5.48
C THR A 154 -19.33 1.30 -6.03
N ILE A 155 -18.82 0.37 -6.84
CA ILE A 155 -17.49 0.50 -7.45
C ILE A 155 -17.34 1.82 -8.25
N GLN A 156 -18.41 2.28 -8.92
CA GLN A 156 -18.41 3.55 -9.64
C GLN A 156 -18.29 4.75 -8.70
N GLN A 157 -18.95 4.68 -7.53
CA GLN A 157 -18.88 5.74 -6.51
C GLN A 157 -17.52 5.75 -5.82
N VAL A 158 -16.94 4.56 -5.52
CA VAL A 158 -15.55 4.44 -5.02
C VAL A 158 -14.58 5.08 -6.00
N TYR A 159 -14.70 4.76 -7.29
CA TYR A 159 -13.84 5.34 -8.32
C TYR A 159 -13.98 6.87 -8.39
N ALA A 160 -15.21 7.37 -8.46
CA ALA A 160 -15.46 8.80 -8.55
C ALA A 160 -14.95 9.58 -7.32
N LYS A 161 -15.03 8.96 -6.12
CA LYS A 161 -14.54 9.54 -4.86
C LYS A 161 -13.02 9.59 -4.81
N VAL A 162 -12.32 8.51 -5.17
CA VAL A 162 -10.89 8.34 -4.89
C VAL A 162 -9.99 8.71 -6.07
N ASN A 163 -10.44 8.50 -7.33
CA ASN A 163 -9.60 8.75 -8.50
C ASN A 163 -9.01 10.17 -8.56
N PRO A 164 -9.70 11.26 -8.16
CA PRO A 164 -9.11 12.59 -8.15
C PRO A 164 -7.89 12.73 -7.23
N SER A 165 -7.80 11.90 -6.18
CA SER A 165 -6.67 11.90 -5.22
C SER A 165 -5.50 11.02 -5.67
N VAL A 166 -5.62 10.32 -6.82
CA VAL A 166 -4.59 9.43 -7.35
C VAL A 166 -3.78 10.13 -8.42
N VAL A 167 -2.48 10.16 -8.27
CA VAL A 167 -1.56 10.83 -9.19
C VAL A 167 -0.60 9.86 -9.84
N ALA A 168 -0.18 10.14 -11.07
CA ALA A 168 1.01 9.53 -11.61
C ALA A 168 2.24 10.24 -11.02
N VAL A 169 3.20 9.46 -10.52
CA VAL A 169 4.48 9.94 -10.01
C VAL A 169 5.56 9.63 -11.05
N VAL A 170 6.31 10.64 -11.46
CA VAL A 170 7.38 10.51 -12.45
C VAL A 170 8.69 11.03 -11.87
N ALA A 171 9.65 10.14 -11.69
CA ALA A 171 10.99 10.47 -11.22
C ALA A 171 11.99 10.39 -12.39
N GLU A 172 12.55 11.52 -12.78
CA GLU A 172 13.55 11.61 -13.86
C GLU A 172 14.92 11.23 -13.32
N GLN A 173 15.64 10.38 -14.03
CA GLN A 173 16.98 9.91 -13.66
C GLN A 173 18.08 10.68 -14.40
N SER A 174 19.30 10.55 -13.90
CA SER A 174 20.46 11.26 -14.47
C SER A 174 20.81 10.84 -15.90
N ASP A 175 20.45 9.62 -16.30
CA ASP A 175 20.66 9.08 -17.66
C ASP A 175 19.56 9.49 -18.67
N GLY A 176 18.62 10.35 -18.23
CA GLY A 176 17.48 10.78 -19.04
C GLY A 176 16.34 9.77 -19.12
N SER A 177 16.42 8.65 -18.40
CA SER A 177 15.28 7.75 -18.20
C SER A 177 14.35 8.31 -17.12
N ALA A 178 13.14 7.75 -17.01
CA ALA A 178 12.21 8.07 -15.95
C ALA A 178 11.60 6.80 -15.35
N ALA A 179 11.53 6.76 -14.04
CA ALA A 179 10.68 5.80 -13.31
C ALA A 179 9.28 6.38 -13.21
N VAL A 180 8.28 5.52 -13.32
CA VAL A 180 6.87 5.92 -13.25
C VAL A 180 6.12 4.96 -12.35
N GLY A 181 5.33 5.53 -11.46
CA GLY A 181 4.44 4.82 -10.55
C GLY A 181 3.20 5.64 -10.25
N THR A 182 2.58 5.33 -9.15
CA THR A 182 1.38 5.99 -8.64
C THR A 182 1.66 6.62 -7.28
N GLY A 183 0.90 7.62 -6.90
CA GLY A 183 0.88 8.21 -5.56
C GLY A 183 -0.53 8.55 -5.14
N VAL A 184 -0.70 8.76 -3.84
CA VAL A 184 -1.97 9.14 -3.21
C VAL A 184 -1.79 10.49 -2.55
N ILE A 185 -2.61 11.47 -2.92
CA ILE A 185 -2.64 12.79 -2.28
C ILE A 185 -3.20 12.61 -0.87
N MET A 186 -2.38 12.89 0.13
CA MET A 186 -2.71 12.75 1.54
C MET A 186 -3.40 13.98 2.10
N THR A 187 -3.00 15.16 1.66
CA THR A 187 -3.52 16.44 2.16
C THR A 187 -3.80 17.41 1.02
N GLU A 188 -4.71 18.35 1.26
CA GLU A 188 -4.98 19.45 0.34
C GLU A 188 -3.75 20.34 0.08
N SER A 189 -2.80 20.40 1.02
CA SER A 189 -1.53 21.14 0.88
C SER A 189 -0.50 20.41 -0.01
N GLY A 190 -0.86 19.24 -0.57
CA GLY A 190 -0.08 18.57 -1.60
C GLY A 190 0.89 17.49 -1.10
N TYR A 191 0.78 17.00 0.13
CA TYR A 191 1.53 15.82 0.55
C TYR A 191 1.02 14.58 -0.16
N ILE A 192 1.94 13.76 -0.67
CA ILE A 192 1.66 12.59 -1.51
C ILE A 192 2.47 11.41 -1.00
N ILE A 193 1.81 10.28 -0.79
CA ILE A 193 2.44 9.01 -0.42
C ILE A 193 2.69 8.22 -1.70
N THR A 194 3.87 7.61 -1.80
CA THR A 194 4.24 6.65 -2.88
C THR A 194 5.26 5.65 -2.35
N ASN A 195 5.70 4.69 -3.18
CA ASN A 195 6.79 3.79 -2.81
C ASN A 195 8.17 4.42 -3.04
N ALA A 196 9.13 4.05 -2.20
CA ALA A 196 10.53 4.52 -2.33
C ALA A 196 11.17 4.05 -3.65
N HIS A 197 10.87 2.82 -4.10
CA HIS A 197 11.42 2.32 -5.36
C HIS A 197 10.93 3.10 -6.59
N VAL A 198 9.78 3.78 -6.52
CA VAL A 198 9.26 4.63 -7.61
C VAL A 198 10.15 5.85 -7.82
N ILE A 199 10.74 6.39 -6.75
CA ILE A 199 11.58 7.59 -6.80
C ILE A 199 13.08 7.27 -6.78
N SER A 200 13.47 6.01 -6.66
CA SER A 200 14.87 5.60 -6.52
C SER A 200 15.73 6.05 -7.71
N GLY A 201 16.85 6.70 -7.41
CA GLY A 201 17.78 7.28 -8.40
C GLY A 201 17.26 8.51 -9.14
N GLY A 202 16.13 9.06 -8.68
CA GLY A 202 15.54 10.29 -9.23
C GLY A 202 16.38 11.52 -8.90
N LYS A 203 16.54 12.43 -9.88
CA LYS A 203 17.13 13.77 -9.70
C LYS A 203 16.10 14.88 -9.65
N SER A 204 14.92 14.64 -10.26
CA SER A 204 13.75 15.52 -10.24
C SER A 204 12.50 14.64 -10.21
N CYS A 205 11.41 15.19 -9.67
CA CYS A 205 10.14 14.52 -9.61
C CYS A 205 9.02 15.49 -9.96
N TRP A 206 8.01 14.98 -10.65
CA TRP A 206 6.76 15.67 -10.88
C TRP A 206 5.59 14.70 -10.80
N VAL A 207 4.40 15.22 -10.55
CA VAL A 207 3.17 14.45 -10.45
C VAL A 207 2.14 14.96 -11.44
N ALA A 208 1.29 14.03 -11.93
CA ALA A 208 0.18 14.37 -12.81
C ALA A 208 -1.14 13.91 -12.19
N LEU A 209 -2.10 14.83 -12.11
CA LEU A 209 -3.49 14.53 -11.73
C LEU A 209 -4.21 13.77 -12.84
N ASP A 210 -5.37 13.22 -12.52
CA ASP A 210 -6.29 12.59 -13.47
C ASP A 210 -6.74 13.56 -14.60
N THR A 211 -6.88 14.85 -14.29
CA THR A 211 -7.17 15.94 -15.22
C THR A 211 -6.05 16.20 -16.23
N GLY A 212 -4.84 15.69 -15.98
CA GLY A 212 -3.66 15.96 -16.78
C GLY A 212 -2.85 17.18 -16.33
N VAL A 213 -3.28 17.89 -15.31
CA VAL A 213 -2.50 18.96 -14.68
C VAL A 213 -1.29 18.35 -14.00
N THR A 214 -0.12 18.99 -14.15
CA THR A 214 1.15 18.52 -13.59
C THR A 214 1.72 19.53 -12.63
N TYR A 215 2.36 19.03 -11.57
CA TYR A 215 3.07 19.82 -10.57
C TYR A 215 4.48 19.29 -10.35
N ASP A 216 5.47 20.18 -10.18
CA ASP A 216 6.76 19.78 -9.66
C ASP A 216 6.57 19.23 -8.24
N ALA A 217 7.31 18.18 -7.88
CA ALA A 217 7.25 17.59 -6.56
C ALA A 217 8.62 17.61 -5.87
N ARG A 218 8.61 17.87 -4.57
CA ARG A 218 9.78 17.85 -3.69
C ARG A 218 9.73 16.63 -2.80
N LEU A 219 10.89 16.10 -2.45
CA LEU A 219 11.01 14.99 -1.51
C LEU A 219 10.94 15.51 -0.08
N VAL A 220 9.97 15.02 0.70
CA VAL A 220 9.89 15.29 2.14
C VAL A 220 10.80 14.31 2.87
N GLY A 221 10.59 13.00 2.66
CA GLY A 221 11.39 11.94 3.22
C GLY A 221 11.11 10.62 2.52
N TYR A 222 11.97 9.63 2.72
CA TYR A 222 11.77 8.29 2.23
C TYR A 222 12.52 7.27 3.08
N ASP A 223 12.01 6.06 3.08
CA ASP A 223 12.67 4.88 3.62
C ASP A 223 12.64 3.76 2.60
N GLU A 224 13.81 3.22 2.25
CA GLU A 224 13.91 2.15 1.25
C GLU A 224 13.55 0.79 1.81
N ASP A 225 13.73 0.60 3.10
CA ASP A 225 13.47 -0.66 3.76
C ASP A 225 11.96 -0.86 3.98
N GLU A 226 11.25 0.20 4.32
CA GLU A 226 9.79 0.23 4.41
C GLU A 226 9.13 0.45 3.03
N ASP A 227 9.93 0.73 2.00
CA ASP A 227 9.47 1.02 0.63
C ASP A 227 8.44 2.15 0.55
N LEU A 228 8.63 3.19 1.34
CA LEU A 228 7.74 4.35 1.41
C LEU A 228 8.49 5.65 1.13
N ALA A 229 7.81 6.57 0.47
CA ALA A 229 8.27 7.94 0.26
C ALA A 229 7.11 8.93 0.40
N VAL A 230 7.43 10.10 0.93
CA VAL A 230 6.53 11.24 1.00
C VAL A 230 7.07 12.34 0.11
N LEU A 231 6.25 12.77 -0.84
CA LEU A 231 6.51 13.89 -1.72
C LEU A 231 5.59 15.06 -1.34
N ARG A 232 5.96 16.27 -1.76
CA ARG A 232 5.07 17.42 -1.71
C ARG A 232 4.97 18.05 -3.10
N ALA A 233 3.78 18.05 -3.68
CA ALA A 233 3.48 18.77 -4.91
C ALA A 233 3.49 20.28 -4.64
N ILE A 234 4.11 21.04 -5.53
CA ILE A 234 4.16 22.50 -5.45
C ILE A 234 2.97 23.05 -6.23
N ALA A 235 1.84 23.16 -5.53
CA ALA A 235 0.56 23.60 -6.09
C ALA A 235 0.12 24.91 -5.43
N ASP A 236 -0.44 25.82 -6.21
CA ASP A 236 -0.97 27.09 -5.72
C ASP A 236 -2.39 26.96 -5.15
N ASN A 237 -3.10 25.89 -5.52
CA ASN A 237 -4.47 25.62 -5.07
C ASN A 237 -4.54 24.31 -4.29
N PRO A 238 -5.53 24.15 -3.38
CA PRO A 238 -5.77 22.90 -2.69
C PRO A 238 -5.95 21.73 -3.66
N LEU A 239 -5.33 20.60 -3.32
CA LEU A 239 -5.43 19.36 -4.07
C LEU A 239 -6.48 18.42 -3.48
N PRO A 240 -7.14 17.57 -4.27
CA PRO A 240 -8.10 16.61 -3.76
C PRO A 240 -7.41 15.54 -2.92
N ALA A 241 -7.59 15.58 -1.60
CA ALA A 241 -7.02 14.62 -0.67
C ALA A 241 -7.89 13.37 -0.53
N ALA A 242 -7.25 12.20 -0.38
CA ALA A 242 -7.91 10.93 -0.08
C ALA A 242 -8.31 10.85 1.39
N GLU A 243 -9.32 10.05 1.69
CA GLU A 243 -9.62 9.58 3.04
C GLU A 243 -8.86 8.27 3.31
N PHE A 244 -8.32 8.12 4.50
CA PHE A 244 -7.57 6.93 4.91
C PHE A 244 -8.36 6.15 5.96
N GLY A 245 -8.49 4.83 5.73
CA GLY A 245 -9.25 3.93 6.56
C GLY A 245 -8.37 3.12 7.51
N ASN A 246 -8.98 2.57 8.56
CA ASN A 246 -8.29 1.70 9.51
C ASN A 246 -8.13 0.29 8.91
N SER A 247 -6.91 -0.07 8.49
CA SER A 247 -6.63 -1.39 7.90
C SER A 247 -6.67 -2.55 8.91
N ASP A 248 -6.67 -2.27 10.21
CA ASP A 248 -6.74 -3.32 11.24
C ASP A 248 -8.13 -3.92 11.38
N LEU A 249 -9.14 -3.25 10.82
CA LEU A 249 -10.53 -3.73 10.79
C LEU A 249 -10.85 -4.62 9.59
N LEU A 250 -9.88 -4.83 8.68
CA LEU A 250 -10.07 -5.67 7.50
C LEU A 250 -10.26 -7.14 7.86
N ALA A 251 -11.12 -7.78 7.09
CA ALA A 251 -11.31 -9.22 7.12
C ALA A 251 -11.01 -9.86 5.76
N VAL A 252 -10.58 -11.11 5.77
CA VAL A 252 -10.42 -11.90 4.54
C VAL A 252 -11.78 -12.05 3.85
N GLY A 253 -11.85 -11.70 2.58
CA GLY A 253 -13.08 -11.67 1.79
C GLY A 253 -13.64 -10.27 1.57
N ASP A 254 -13.18 -9.24 2.28
CA ASP A 254 -13.62 -7.86 2.07
C ASP A 254 -13.34 -7.41 0.64
N PRO A 255 -14.31 -6.77 -0.04
CA PRO A 255 -14.09 -6.19 -1.35
C PRO A 255 -13.05 -5.09 -1.31
N VAL A 256 -12.10 -5.11 -2.25
CA VAL A 256 -11.08 -4.07 -2.39
C VAL A 256 -10.91 -3.64 -3.83
N TYR A 257 -10.47 -2.40 -3.99
CA TYR A 257 -10.27 -1.75 -5.27
C TYR A 257 -8.86 -1.16 -5.32
N ALA A 258 -8.21 -1.23 -6.47
CA ALA A 258 -6.93 -0.57 -6.68
C ALA A 258 -7.03 0.39 -7.86
N ILE A 259 -6.52 1.60 -7.70
CA ILE A 259 -6.41 2.59 -8.76
C ILE A 259 -4.93 2.87 -8.99
N GLY A 260 -4.54 2.95 -10.26
CA GLY A 260 -3.14 3.21 -10.58
C GLY A 260 -2.95 3.68 -12.01
N ASN A 261 -1.68 3.89 -12.37
CA ASN A 261 -1.26 4.44 -13.65
C ASN A 261 -0.36 3.43 -14.41
N PRO A 262 -0.89 2.22 -14.76
CA PRO A 262 -0.10 1.23 -15.46
C PRO A 262 0.35 1.79 -16.81
N LEU A 263 1.64 1.60 -17.13
CA LEU A 263 2.28 2.11 -18.35
C LEU A 263 2.32 3.64 -18.47
N GLY A 264 2.07 4.38 -17.38
CA GLY A 264 2.27 5.81 -17.30
C GLY A 264 1.04 6.68 -17.48
N VAL A 265 1.26 7.94 -17.84
CA VAL A 265 0.23 8.99 -17.89
C VAL A 265 -0.86 8.71 -18.94
N GLU A 266 -0.62 7.83 -19.92
CA GLU A 266 -1.59 7.48 -20.97
C GLU A 266 -2.71 6.57 -20.46
N LEU A 267 -2.46 5.71 -19.46
CA LEU A 267 -3.45 4.80 -18.88
C LEU A 267 -3.72 5.10 -17.39
N ARG A 268 -3.63 6.38 -17.02
CA ARG A 268 -3.92 6.81 -15.64
C ARG A 268 -5.36 6.55 -15.25
N GLY A 269 -5.56 6.34 -13.95
CA GLY A 269 -6.88 6.08 -13.40
C GLY A 269 -7.42 4.68 -13.73
N THR A 270 -6.56 3.71 -14.05
CA THR A 270 -7.00 2.33 -14.24
C THR A 270 -7.45 1.74 -12.92
N LEU A 271 -8.73 1.31 -12.87
CA LEU A 271 -9.33 0.63 -11.73
C LEU A 271 -9.27 -0.88 -11.92
N THR A 272 -8.84 -1.58 -10.87
CA THR A 272 -8.99 -3.04 -10.74
C THR A 272 -9.69 -3.36 -9.43
N ASN A 273 -10.35 -4.51 -9.33
CA ASN A 273 -11.05 -4.95 -8.14
C ASN A 273 -10.70 -6.38 -7.76
N GLY A 274 -10.88 -6.70 -6.50
CA GLY A 274 -10.66 -8.00 -5.92
C GLY A 274 -11.20 -8.07 -4.50
N ILE A 275 -10.60 -8.95 -3.72
CA ILE A 275 -10.88 -9.10 -2.29
C ILE A 275 -9.58 -9.09 -1.49
N VAL A 276 -9.68 -8.88 -0.20
CA VAL A 276 -8.62 -9.22 0.74
C VAL A 276 -8.45 -10.74 0.75
N SER A 277 -7.35 -11.24 0.21
CA SER A 277 -7.06 -12.69 0.14
C SER A 277 -6.41 -13.20 1.42
N ALA A 278 -5.60 -12.38 2.09
CA ALA A 278 -5.03 -12.63 3.40
C ALA A 278 -4.64 -11.30 4.07
N ILE A 279 -4.58 -11.30 5.40
CA ILE A 279 -4.08 -10.21 6.23
C ILE A 279 -2.87 -10.70 7.02
N ASN A 280 -2.02 -9.78 7.47
CA ASN A 280 -0.82 -10.07 8.25
C ASN A 280 0.08 -11.12 7.58
N ARG A 281 0.22 -11.02 6.24
CA ARG A 281 1.10 -11.91 5.50
C ARG A 281 2.54 -11.45 5.67
N GLU A 282 3.33 -12.25 6.36
CA GLU A 282 4.77 -12.04 6.42
C GLU A 282 5.38 -12.42 5.07
N VAL A 283 5.97 -11.44 4.43
CA VAL A 283 6.61 -11.59 3.12
C VAL A 283 8.06 -11.16 3.26
N GLU A 284 8.98 -12.07 2.92
CA GLU A 284 10.40 -11.75 2.90
C GLU A 284 10.73 -10.96 1.63
N MET A 285 11.20 -9.73 1.79
CA MET A 285 11.59 -8.85 0.71
C MET A 285 12.96 -8.24 1.01
N GLN A 286 13.93 -8.49 0.11
CA GLN A 286 15.31 -7.97 0.25
C GLN A 286 15.96 -8.25 1.62
N GLY A 287 15.68 -9.45 2.18
CA GLY A 287 16.23 -9.86 3.49
C GLY A 287 15.51 -9.27 4.70
N ARG A 288 14.33 -8.65 4.50
CA ARG A 288 13.45 -8.19 5.56
C ARG A 288 12.07 -8.83 5.46
N THR A 289 11.47 -9.09 6.60
CA THR A 289 10.08 -9.56 6.69
C THR A 289 9.16 -8.36 6.84
N MET A 290 8.25 -8.18 5.89
CA MET A 290 7.23 -7.13 5.91
C MET A 290 5.85 -7.76 6.08
N THR A 291 5.03 -7.16 6.94
CA THR A 291 3.63 -7.58 7.11
C THR A 291 2.76 -6.87 6.07
N MET A 292 2.06 -7.63 5.24
CA MET A 292 1.30 -7.10 4.10
C MET A 292 -0.14 -7.59 4.06
N ILE A 293 -0.99 -6.82 3.40
CA ILE A 293 -2.30 -7.24 2.91
C ILE A 293 -2.08 -7.94 1.58
N GLN A 294 -2.59 -9.17 1.44
CA GLN A 294 -2.64 -9.88 0.16
C GLN A 294 -4.00 -9.66 -0.50
N THR A 295 -4.01 -9.39 -1.80
CA THR A 295 -5.22 -9.24 -2.61
C THR A 295 -5.09 -9.96 -3.95
N ASN A 296 -6.22 -10.35 -4.53
CA ASN A 296 -6.31 -10.86 -5.90
C ASN A 296 -6.70 -9.76 -6.91
N ALA A 297 -6.86 -8.51 -6.47
CA ALA A 297 -6.96 -7.38 -7.40
C ALA A 297 -5.73 -7.35 -8.31
N ALA A 298 -5.95 -7.15 -9.61
CA ALA A 298 -4.84 -7.16 -10.57
C ALA A 298 -3.92 -5.96 -10.34
N LEU A 299 -2.75 -6.21 -9.76
CA LEU A 299 -1.68 -5.24 -9.59
C LEU A 299 -0.61 -5.46 -10.66
N ASN A 300 -0.22 -4.38 -11.35
CA ASN A 300 0.77 -4.38 -12.42
C ASN A 300 1.80 -3.27 -12.19
N ASN A 301 2.90 -3.33 -12.93
CA ASN A 301 3.88 -2.22 -12.96
C ASN A 301 3.16 -0.90 -13.27
N GLY A 302 3.23 0.04 -12.34
CA GLY A 302 2.54 1.32 -12.40
C GLY A 302 1.44 1.49 -11.35
N ASN A 303 0.92 0.41 -10.74
CA ASN A 303 0.05 0.52 -9.56
C ASN A 303 0.84 0.73 -8.25
N SER A 304 2.17 0.49 -8.28
CA SER A 304 3.05 0.72 -7.12
C SER A 304 2.96 2.14 -6.61
N GLY A 305 2.76 2.30 -5.30
CA GLY A 305 2.53 3.59 -4.63
C GLY A 305 1.08 4.08 -4.70
N GLY A 306 0.22 3.41 -5.46
CA GLY A 306 -1.21 3.70 -5.54
C GLY A 306 -2.02 3.09 -4.39
N PRO A 307 -3.29 3.50 -4.22
CA PRO A 307 -4.14 3.05 -3.14
C PRO A 307 -4.69 1.64 -3.35
N LEU A 308 -4.76 0.86 -2.26
CA LEU A 308 -5.75 -0.19 -2.06
C LEU A 308 -6.92 0.42 -1.27
N ILE A 309 -8.16 0.22 -1.72
CA ILE A 309 -9.33 1.00 -1.28
C ILE A 309 -10.41 0.04 -0.81
N ASN A 310 -11.12 0.36 0.29
CA ASN A 310 -12.26 -0.41 0.78
C ASN A 310 -13.60 0.03 0.13
N SER A 311 -14.70 -0.65 0.48
CA SER A 311 -16.05 -0.33 -0.02
C SER A 311 -16.58 1.05 0.44
N TYR A 312 -15.92 1.72 1.38
CA TYR A 312 -16.30 3.06 1.84
C TYR A 312 -15.53 4.18 1.10
N GLY A 313 -14.66 3.79 0.14
CA GLY A 313 -13.82 4.73 -0.60
C GLY A 313 -12.70 5.31 0.27
N GLN A 314 -12.19 4.55 1.23
CA GLN A 314 -11.06 4.90 2.06
C GLN A 314 -9.83 4.09 1.62
N VAL A 315 -8.67 4.72 1.61
CA VAL A 315 -7.38 4.05 1.36
C VAL A 315 -6.99 3.24 2.58
N ILE A 316 -6.89 1.92 2.41
CA ILE A 316 -6.58 0.97 3.48
C ILE A 316 -5.19 0.32 3.30
N GLY A 317 -4.51 0.63 2.19
CA GLY A 317 -3.17 0.16 1.93
C GLY A 317 -2.51 0.91 0.78
N ILE A 318 -1.19 0.80 0.68
CA ILE A 318 -0.38 1.28 -0.44
C ILE A 318 0.12 0.07 -1.22
N ASN A 319 -0.30 -0.04 -2.48
CA ASN A 319 0.08 -1.14 -3.35
C ASN A 319 1.60 -1.16 -3.59
N THR A 320 2.22 -2.33 -3.47
CA THR A 320 3.62 -2.51 -3.80
C THR A 320 3.81 -3.74 -4.69
N MET A 321 4.71 -3.66 -5.66
CA MET A 321 5.00 -4.73 -6.60
C MET A 321 6.43 -5.25 -6.47
N LYS A 322 7.02 -5.19 -5.29
CA LYS A 322 8.40 -5.63 -5.06
C LYS A 322 8.62 -7.14 -5.15
N MET A 323 7.56 -7.95 -5.22
CA MET A 323 7.69 -9.38 -5.51
C MET A 323 7.88 -9.62 -7.01
N SER A 324 8.96 -9.13 -7.57
CA SER A 324 9.40 -9.56 -8.88
C SER A 324 10.38 -10.72 -8.74
N ASN A 325 10.04 -11.84 -9.32
CA ASN A 325 10.82 -12.95 -9.91
C ASN A 325 12.29 -13.24 -9.48
N SER A 326 12.88 -12.52 -8.53
CA SER A 326 14.24 -12.83 -8.06
C SER A 326 14.29 -13.90 -6.96
N SER A 327 13.14 -14.23 -6.36
CA SER A 327 13.02 -15.28 -5.34
C SER A 327 12.39 -16.57 -5.87
N LEU A 328 11.81 -16.53 -7.08
CA LEU A 328 11.27 -17.70 -7.77
C LEU A 328 12.17 -18.00 -8.96
N SER A 329 12.59 -19.24 -9.12
CA SER A 329 13.40 -19.70 -10.25
C SER A 329 12.76 -19.29 -11.58
N GLU A 330 13.55 -18.98 -12.61
CA GLU A 330 13.08 -18.51 -13.94
C GLU A 330 12.06 -19.43 -14.64
N GLU A 331 11.75 -20.57 -14.06
CA GLU A 331 10.81 -21.58 -14.57
C GLU A 331 9.43 -21.53 -13.89
N GLU A 332 9.23 -20.72 -12.82
CA GLU A 332 7.91 -20.59 -12.21
C GLU A 332 7.11 -19.48 -12.89
N ALA A 333 6.00 -19.89 -13.50
CA ALA A 333 5.00 -19.04 -14.13
C ALA A 333 4.69 -17.80 -13.26
N THR A 334 4.51 -16.64 -13.89
CA THR A 334 3.92 -15.46 -13.26
C THR A 334 2.65 -15.89 -12.52
N VAL A 335 2.69 -15.87 -11.18
CA VAL A 335 1.54 -16.25 -10.37
C VAL A 335 0.53 -15.10 -10.48
N GLU A 336 -0.42 -15.25 -11.40
CA GLU A 336 -1.53 -14.31 -11.53
C GLU A 336 -2.39 -14.33 -10.26
N GLY A 337 -2.87 -13.17 -9.81
CA GLY A 337 -3.76 -13.06 -8.65
C GLY A 337 -3.06 -12.98 -7.30
N LEU A 338 -1.75 -12.70 -7.26
CA LEU A 338 -1.02 -12.36 -6.03
C LEU A 338 -0.61 -10.88 -6.08
N GLY A 339 -1.38 -10.04 -5.44
CA GLY A 339 -1.06 -8.64 -5.19
C GLY A 339 -0.78 -8.40 -3.71
N PHE A 340 0.06 -7.41 -3.40
CA PHE A 340 0.41 -7.04 -2.04
C PHE A 340 0.31 -5.54 -1.84
N ALA A 341 -0.15 -5.14 -0.65
CA ALA A 341 -0.19 -3.75 -0.23
C ALA A 341 0.30 -3.61 1.21
N LEU A 342 0.99 -2.51 1.48
CA LEU A 342 1.39 -2.11 2.83
C LEU A 342 0.16 -1.63 3.59
N PRO A 343 -0.17 -2.19 4.78
CA PRO A 343 -1.33 -1.76 5.56
C PRO A 343 -1.21 -0.30 5.96
N ILE A 344 -2.28 0.49 5.80
CA ILE A 344 -2.21 1.92 6.10
C ILE A 344 -1.94 2.23 7.57
N SER A 345 -2.33 1.34 8.49
CA SER A 345 -1.98 1.46 9.90
C SER A 345 -0.47 1.39 10.15
N SER A 346 0.27 0.57 9.38
CA SER A 346 1.74 0.55 9.42
C SER A 346 2.35 1.72 8.66
N VAL A 347 1.82 2.04 7.47
CA VAL A 347 2.25 3.18 6.65
C VAL A 347 2.19 4.49 7.42
N SER A 348 1.18 4.67 8.30
CA SER A 348 0.99 5.91 9.04
C SER A 348 2.17 6.26 9.94
N PHE A 349 2.81 5.28 10.59
CA PHE A 349 4.01 5.52 11.39
C PHE A 349 5.16 6.03 10.56
N VAL A 350 5.46 5.30 9.50
CA VAL A 350 6.56 5.64 8.60
C VAL A 350 6.34 7.02 7.98
N VAL A 351 5.15 7.28 7.45
CA VAL A 351 4.79 8.55 6.82
C VAL A 351 4.87 9.73 7.80
N ASN A 352 4.40 9.55 9.03
CA ASN A 352 4.44 10.60 10.04
C ASN A 352 5.89 10.94 10.44
N ASP A 353 6.76 9.93 10.58
CA ASP A 353 8.19 10.16 10.83
C ASP A 353 8.87 10.82 9.64
N LEU A 354 8.58 10.37 8.41
CA LEU A 354 9.12 10.99 7.20
C LEU A 354 8.72 12.46 7.09
N ILE A 355 7.51 12.84 7.52
CA ILE A 355 7.06 14.24 7.53
C ILE A 355 7.76 15.02 8.64
N ALA A 356 7.85 14.48 9.84
CA ALA A 356 8.39 15.16 11.00
C ALA A 356 9.93 15.29 10.95
N HIS A 357 10.62 14.25 10.46
CA HIS A 357 12.08 14.13 10.59
C HIS A 357 12.80 14.02 9.24
N GLY A 358 12.09 13.74 8.14
CA GLY A 358 12.67 13.48 6.83
C GLY A 358 13.22 12.06 6.65
N GLU A 359 13.17 11.25 7.71
CA GLU A 359 13.61 9.86 7.78
C GLU A 359 12.72 9.05 8.73
N PHE A 360 12.69 7.73 8.59
CA PHE A 360 11.99 6.85 9.49
C PHE A 360 12.87 6.51 10.69
N LEU A 361 12.39 6.79 11.88
CA LEU A 361 13.14 6.57 13.13
C LEU A 361 13.00 5.12 13.65
N GLY A 362 12.12 4.32 13.06
CA GLY A 362 11.80 2.97 13.47
C GLY A 362 10.43 2.84 14.13
N THR A 363 9.96 1.61 14.29
CA THR A 363 8.65 1.39 14.95
C THR A 363 8.79 1.65 16.45
N PRO A 364 7.97 2.55 17.03
CA PRO A 364 8.04 2.81 18.47
C PRO A 364 7.68 1.53 19.25
N THR A 365 8.48 1.15 20.22
CA THR A 365 8.23 -0.02 21.07
C THR A 365 8.29 0.34 22.54
N ILE A 366 7.38 -0.28 23.32
CA ILE A 366 7.38 -0.20 24.78
C ILE A 366 8.52 -1.06 25.36
N GLY A 367 8.93 -2.11 24.64
CA GLY A 367 9.93 -3.06 25.10
C GLY A 367 9.36 -4.19 25.97
N ILE A 368 8.11 -4.58 25.73
CA ILE A 368 7.45 -5.70 26.43
C ILE A 368 6.81 -6.66 25.45
N THR A 369 6.77 -7.94 25.84
CA THR A 369 5.84 -8.90 25.24
C THR A 369 4.68 -9.07 26.21
N VAL A 370 3.46 -9.03 25.68
CA VAL A 370 2.23 -9.15 26.49
C VAL A 370 1.38 -10.32 26.01
N ARG A 371 0.52 -10.80 26.91
CA ARG A 371 -0.51 -11.80 26.58
C ARG A 371 -1.85 -11.42 27.18
N THR A 372 -2.92 -11.73 26.48
CA THR A 372 -4.28 -11.63 27.03
C THR A 372 -4.58 -12.89 27.85
N ILE A 373 -4.99 -12.73 29.08
CA ILE A 373 -5.37 -13.83 30.00
C ILE A 373 -6.80 -13.62 30.53
N GLU A 374 -7.45 -14.71 30.95
CA GLU A 374 -8.79 -14.63 31.56
C GLU A 374 -8.71 -14.21 33.04
N LYS A 375 -9.65 -13.36 33.47
CA LYS A 375 -9.80 -13.00 34.88
C LYS A 375 -10.58 -14.06 35.62
N SER A 376 -10.24 -14.33 36.88
CA SER A 376 -10.95 -15.26 37.75
C SER A 376 -12.44 -14.95 37.96
N GLY A 377 -12.90 -13.73 37.62
CA GLY A 377 -14.31 -13.26 37.73
C GLY A 377 -15.00 -13.08 36.37
N GLY A 378 -14.41 -13.52 35.29
CA GLY A 378 -14.87 -13.28 33.92
C GLY A 378 -14.26 -12.01 33.31
N GLY A 379 -14.17 -12.00 31.96
CA GLY A 379 -13.47 -10.97 31.19
C GLY A 379 -11.98 -11.25 31.03
N THR A 380 -11.28 -10.35 30.35
CA THR A 380 -9.87 -10.47 29.97
C THR A 380 -9.02 -9.38 30.61
N GLN A 381 -7.72 -9.62 30.70
CA GLN A 381 -6.70 -8.64 31.10
C GLN A 381 -5.40 -8.91 30.37
N VAL A 382 -4.54 -7.90 30.29
CA VAL A 382 -3.26 -7.97 29.60
C VAL A 382 -2.15 -8.09 30.63
N GLU A 383 -1.40 -9.18 30.55
CA GLU A 383 -0.25 -9.48 31.42
C GLU A 383 1.05 -9.26 30.66
N VAL A 384 2.01 -8.61 31.29
CA VAL A 384 3.39 -8.50 30.81
C VAL A 384 4.06 -9.87 30.93
N TYR A 385 4.43 -10.47 29.80
CA TYR A 385 5.07 -11.77 29.74
C TYR A 385 6.60 -11.67 29.82
N THR A 386 7.20 -10.76 29.03
CA THR A 386 8.64 -10.46 29.09
C THR A 386 8.87 -8.95 28.99
N VAL A 387 10.01 -8.50 29.51
CA VAL A 387 10.51 -7.12 29.39
C VAL A 387 11.91 -7.20 28.79
N ASP A 388 12.18 -6.33 27.82
CA ASP A 388 13.49 -6.14 27.23
C ASP A 388 14.31 -5.17 28.10
N ASP A 389 15.41 -5.64 28.64
CA ASP A 389 16.26 -4.91 29.62
C ASP A 389 16.89 -3.64 28.98
N THR A 390 16.89 -3.50 27.68
CA THR A 390 17.51 -2.38 26.93
C THR A 390 16.54 -1.29 26.52
N LEU A 391 15.24 -1.45 26.82
CA LEU A 391 14.18 -0.58 26.34
C LEU A 391 13.39 0.10 27.47
N GLY A 392 12.57 1.07 27.14
CA GLY A 392 11.95 2.00 28.08
C GLY A 392 11.10 1.37 29.19
N ALA A 393 10.47 0.21 28.95
CA ALA A 393 9.72 -0.48 29.98
C ALA A 393 10.60 -0.94 31.15
N ALA A 394 11.81 -1.46 30.85
CA ALA A 394 12.77 -1.84 31.90
C ALA A 394 13.25 -0.63 32.71
N GLU A 395 13.55 0.49 32.01
CA GLU A 395 13.95 1.74 32.65
C GLU A 395 12.83 2.32 33.55
N ALA A 396 11.56 2.19 33.11
CA ALA A 396 10.40 2.58 33.91
C ALA A 396 10.05 1.61 35.03
N GLY A 397 10.76 0.47 35.13
CA GLY A 397 10.58 -0.50 36.19
C GLY A 397 9.37 -1.42 36.00
N VAL A 398 8.87 -1.61 34.78
CA VAL A 398 7.89 -2.63 34.42
C VAL A 398 8.51 -4.01 34.59
N GLN A 399 7.75 -4.98 35.05
CA GLN A 399 8.23 -6.33 35.36
C GLN A 399 7.33 -7.40 34.74
N PRO A 400 7.86 -8.58 34.40
CA PRO A 400 7.03 -9.73 34.06
C PRO A 400 6.04 -10.04 35.17
N GLY A 401 4.78 -10.32 34.81
CA GLY A 401 3.65 -10.54 35.72
C GLY A 401 2.84 -9.30 36.06
N ASP A 402 3.28 -8.10 35.67
CA ASP A 402 2.43 -6.90 35.78
C ASP A 402 1.20 -7.03 34.92
N ILE A 403 0.05 -6.57 35.43
CA ILE A 403 -1.20 -6.47 34.67
C ILE A 403 -1.36 -5.02 34.21
N ILE A 404 -1.44 -4.78 32.91
CA ILE A 404 -1.69 -3.45 32.36
C ILE A 404 -3.20 -3.17 32.48
N LEU A 405 -3.55 -2.13 33.23
CA LEU A 405 -4.94 -1.70 33.42
C LEU A 405 -5.34 -0.61 32.45
N GLU A 406 -4.43 0.36 32.23
CA GLU A 406 -4.65 1.50 31.33
C GLU A 406 -3.35 1.88 30.62
N ALA A 407 -3.50 2.45 29.43
CA ALA A 407 -2.45 3.13 28.70
C ALA A 407 -2.96 4.52 28.29
N ASP A 408 -2.29 5.60 28.68
CA ASP A 408 -2.71 7.00 28.54
C ASP A 408 -4.15 7.28 29.00
N GLY A 409 -4.54 6.61 30.09
CA GLY A 409 -5.89 6.71 30.66
C GLY A 409 -6.97 5.95 29.88
N GLN A 410 -6.61 5.20 28.84
CA GLN A 410 -7.51 4.31 28.12
C GLN A 410 -7.46 2.90 28.72
N PRO A 411 -8.61 2.26 28.99
CA PRO A 411 -8.63 0.91 29.53
C PRO A 411 -7.99 -0.09 28.57
N VAL A 412 -7.18 -1.01 29.12
CA VAL A 412 -6.54 -2.09 28.37
C VAL A 412 -7.11 -3.43 28.89
N SER A 413 -7.86 -4.11 28.03
CA SER A 413 -8.48 -5.40 28.33
C SER A 413 -7.94 -6.54 27.48
N VAL A 414 -7.48 -6.21 26.27
CA VAL A 414 -6.86 -7.12 25.30
C VAL A 414 -5.62 -6.47 24.70
N THR A 415 -4.74 -7.27 24.13
CA THR A 415 -3.46 -6.80 23.55
C THR A 415 -3.65 -5.73 22.49
N SER A 416 -4.74 -5.80 21.69
CA SER A 416 -5.05 -4.81 20.65
C SER A 416 -5.29 -3.39 21.20
N ASP A 417 -5.81 -3.27 22.43
CA ASP A 417 -6.04 -1.96 23.07
C ASP A 417 -4.70 -1.25 23.29
N LEU A 418 -3.72 -1.97 23.85
CA LEU A 418 -2.38 -1.45 24.06
C LEU A 418 -1.66 -1.08 22.75
N LEU A 419 -1.85 -1.91 21.71
CA LEU A 419 -1.31 -1.63 20.39
C LEU A 419 -1.92 -0.37 19.77
N THR A 420 -3.22 -0.13 20.00
CA THR A 420 -3.92 1.07 19.53
C THR A 420 -3.34 2.33 20.16
N VAL A 421 -3.13 2.33 21.48
CA VAL A 421 -2.50 3.48 22.16
C VAL A 421 -1.07 3.67 21.67
N ARG A 422 -0.26 2.60 21.58
CA ARG A 422 1.12 2.68 21.09
C ARG A 422 1.19 3.33 19.70
N ARG A 423 0.23 3.02 18.81
CA ARG A 423 0.18 3.55 17.44
C ARG A 423 -0.06 5.04 17.35
N SER A 424 -0.53 5.70 18.40
CA SER A 424 -0.70 7.16 18.42
C SER A 424 0.59 7.92 18.78
N HIS A 425 1.69 7.19 19.02
CA HIS A 425 2.97 7.73 19.49
C HIS A 425 4.09 7.48 18.49
N SER A 426 5.12 8.33 18.55
CA SER A 426 6.37 8.21 17.80
C SER A 426 7.52 7.74 18.70
N VAL A 427 8.65 7.38 18.10
CA VAL A 427 9.89 7.10 18.86
C VAL A 427 10.31 8.33 19.66
N GLY A 428 10.63 8.13 20.94
CA GLY A 428 10.95 9.21 21.88
C GLY A 428 9.76 9.77 22.65
N ASP A 429 8.52 9.46 22.24
CA ASP A 429 7.33 9.80 23.03
C ASP A 429 7.25 8.95 24.30
N THR A 430 6.41 9.37 25.24
CA THR A 430 6.18 8.68 26.51
C THR A 430 4.75 8.21 26.58
N ILE A 431 4.55 6.90 26.85
CA ILE A 431 3.25 6.32 27.20
C ILE A 431 3.15 6.18 28.71
N ARG A 432 2.05 6.64 29.28
CA ARG A 432 1.72 6.44 30.70
C ARG A 432 0.96 5.15 30.88
N LEU A 433 1.57 4.16 31.57
CA LEU A 433 0.91 2.91 31.90
C LEU A 433 0.44 2.91 33.35
N THR A 434 -0.83 2.53 33.58
CA THR A 434 -1.33 2.12 34.89
C THR A 434 -1.26 0.61 34.96
N ILE A 435 -0.40 0.08 35.83
CA ILE A 435 -0.19 -1.36 36.01
C ILE A 435 -0.63 -1.82 37.40
N GLN A 436 -0.99 -3.09 37.52
CA GLN A 436 -1.22 -3.74 38.81
C GLN A 436 -0.14 -4.75 39.09
N ARG A 437 0.51 -4.60 40.24
CA ARG A 437 1.54 -5.50 40.78
C ARG A 437 1.23 -5.84 42.24
N ASP A 438 1.18 -7.11 42.61
CA ASP A 438 0.86 -7.57 43.97
C ASP A 438 -0.42 -6.96 44.54
N GLY A 439 -1.44 -6.74 43.70
CA GLY A 439 -2.70 -6.13 44.06
C GLY A 439 -2.70 -4.60 44.22
N GLN A 440 -1.55 -3.96 44.06
CA GLN A 440 -1.41 -2.49 44.09
C GLN A 440 -1.37 -1.90 42.69
N SER A 441 -2.05 -0.75 42.49
CA SER A 441 -1.98 0.01 41.25
C SER A 441 -0.78 0.96 41.29
N LEU A 442 0.03 0.93 40.22
CA LEU A 442 1.20 1.76 40.03
C LEU A 442 1.07 2.47 38.69
N THR A 443 1.55 3.71 38.62
CA THR A 443 1.65 4.45 37.35
C THR A 443 3.11 4.61 36.97
N VAL A 444 3.47 4.27 35.74
CA VAL A 444 4.81 4.40 35.19
C VAL A 444 4.76 5.13 33.85
N ASP A 445 5.73 6.01 33.62
CA ASP A 445 5.90 6.69 32.33
C ASP A 445 7.00 5.95 31.56
N VAL A 446 6.65 5.39 30.40
CA VAL A 446 7.53 4.56 29.56
C VAL A 446 7.90 5.32 28.31
N VAL A 447 9.18 5.59 28.11
CA VAL A 447 9.71 6.17 26.87
C VAL A 447 9.73 5.10 25.78
N LEU A 448 9.26 5.45 24.58
CA LEU A 448 9.25 4.56 23.43
C LEU A 448 10.57 4.61 22.69
N TYR A 449 11.16 3.47 22.46
CA TYR A 449 12.38 3.30 21.68
C TYR A 449 12.07 2.75 20.30
N ALA A 450 12.99 2.94 19.34
CA ALA A 450 12.90 2.31 18.04
C ALA A 450 13.10 0.80 18.17
N SER A 451 12.16 0.03 17.65
CA SER A 451 12.41 -1.39 17.35
C SER A 451 13.20 -1.44 16.04
N LYS A 452 14.42 -1.98 16.11
CA LYS A 452 15.27 -2.20 14.93
C LYS A 452 14.98 -3.55 14.30
#